data_8a3e9a42fea7c65a609871b6ef7dc39c
#
_entry.id   8a3e9a42fea7c65a609871b6ef7dc39c
#
_cell.length_a   1.000
_cell.length_b   1.000
_cell.length_c   1.000
_cell.angle_alpha   90.00
_cell.angle_beta   90.00
_cell.angle_gamma   90.00
#
_symmetry.space_group_name_H-M   'P 1'
#
loop_
_entity.id
_entity.type
_entity.pdbx_description
1 polymer ?
#
loop_
_entity_poly.entity_id
_entity_poly.type
_entity_poly.pdbx_seq_one_letter_code
_entity_poly.pdbx_strand_id
1 'polypeptide(L)'
;MIHSHSPTVIPFSISQTPLQPVFNGAAFLSPSAPVFDIRKIAGMTDLLIGTGELGKALSASLGENAVVLLRGHGNAVVGETLQQVVYRAIQTELNARLQLQAMMLDGPLIYMAPEEAAKVNARSGPDATQIGRTWELWKERSRRQ
;
A
#
# COMPACT_ATOMS: atom_id res chain seq x y z
N MET A 1 4.17 -9.28 7.00
CA MET A 1 4.37 -7.84 6.75
C MET A 1 5.57 -7.64 5.84
N ILE A 2 5.46 -6.69 4.91
CA ILE A 2 6.57 -6.22 4.05
C ILE A 2 6.75 -4.72 4.31
N HIS A 3 7.99 -4.27 4.43
CA HIS A 3 8.39 -2.88 4.38
C HIS A 3 9.16 -2.62 3.09
N SER A 4 8.88 -1.50 2.41
CA SER A 4 9.59 -1.12 1.20
C SER A 4 9.79 0.40 1.09
N HIS A 5 10.88 0.79 0.44
CA HIS A 5 11.18 2.18 0.07
C HIS A 5 10.75 2.41 -1.39
N SER A 6 9.47 2.14 -1.67
CA SER A 6 8.90 2.28 -3.01
C SER A 6 9.00 3.74 -3.50
N PRO A 7 9.76 4.02 -4.58
CA PRO A 7 9.98 5.39 -5.03
C PRO A 7 8.71 6.07 -5.54
N THR A 8 7.73 5.29 -6.00
CA THR A 8 6.46 5.83 -6.50
C THR A 8 5.45 6.06 -5.36
N VAL A 9 5.57 5.32 -4.25
CA VAL A 9 4.69 5.46 -3.08
C VAL A 9 5.14 6.60 -2.16
N ILE A 10 6.45 6.80 -2.01
CA ILE A 10 7.01 7.83 -1.12
C ILE A 10 6.41 9.22 -1.36
N PRO A 11 6.21 9.72 -2.60
CA PRO A 11 5.60 11.02 -2.86
C PRO A 11 4.24 11.22 -2.18
N PHE A 12 3.41 10.18 -2.10
CA PHE A 12 2.12 10.25 -1.40
C PHE A 12 2.27 10.37 0.12
N SER A 13 3.39 9.92 0.69
CA SER A 13 3.66 10.04 2.12
C SER A 13 4.08 11.44 2.57
N ILE A 14 4.47 12.31 1.63
CA ILE A 14 4.99 13.66 1.87
C ILE A 14 4.15 14.76 1.23
N SER A 15 3.07 14.39 0.55
CA SER A 15 2.10 15.33 -0.06
C SER A 15 0.75 15.28 0.66
N GLN A 16 -0.15 16.19 0.31
CA GLN A 16 -1.54 16.15 0.77
C GLN A 16 -2.43 15.24 -0.11
N THR A 17 -1.89 14.75 -1.22
CA THR A 17 -2.61 13.86 -2.12
C THR A 17 -2.68 12.47 -1.51
N PRO A 18 -3.87 11.92 -1.19
CA PRO A 18 -3.97 10.59 -0.63
C PRO A 18 -3.65 9.52 -1.68
N LEU A 19 -3.03 8.42 -1.26
CA LEU A 19 -2.93 7.21 -2.09
C LEU A 19 -4.25 6.46 -2.04
N GLN A 20 -4.99 6.48 -3.13
CA GLN A 20 -6.32 5.88 -3.28
C GLN A 20 -6.34 4.82 -4.38
N PRO A 21 -7.27 3.85 -4.34
CA PRO A 21 -7.37 2.84 -5.39
C PRO A 21 -7.85 3.46 -6.71
N VAL A 22 -7.08 3.27 -7.78
CA VAL A 22 -7.41 3.71 -9.15
C VAL A 22 -7.73 2.55 -10.08
N PHE A 23 -7.54 1.31 -9.63
CA PHE A 23 -7.89 0.10 -10.38
C PHE A 23 -8.21 -1.07 -9.43
N ASN A 24 -8.88 -2.10 -9.93
CA ASN A 24 -9.42 -3.21 -9.14
C ASN A 24 -8.35 -4.01 -8.37
N GLY A 25 -7.14 -4.16 -8.90
CA GLY A 25 -6.04 -4.87 -8.24
C GLY A 25 -5.58 -4.23 -6.93
N ALA A 26 -5.93 -2.96 -6.69
CA ALA A 26 -5.55 -2.20 -5.52
C ALA A 26 -6.76 -1.81 -4.62
N ALA A 27 -7.90 -2.47 -4.77
CA ALA A 27 -9.11 -2.20 -3.99
C ALA A 27 -8.89 -2.23 -2.46
N PHE A 28 -7.90 -2.99 -1.99
CA PHE A 28 -7.52 -3.06 -0.57
C PHE A 28 -6.95 -1.74 -0.01
N LEU A 29 -6.65 -0.75 -0.86
CA LEU A 29 -6.24 0.60 -0.44
C LEU A 29 -7.42 1.50 -0.05
N SER A 30 -8.66 1.06 -0.28
CA SER A 30 -9.86 1.87 -0.03
C SER A 30 -10.10 2.13 1.47
N PRO A 31 -10.51 3.35 1.85
CA PRO A 31 -10.71 4.51 0.99
C PRO A 31 -9.42 5.21 0.59
N SER A 32 -8.37 5.10 1.38
CA SER A 32 -7.00 5.55 1.12
C SER A 32 -6.02 4.96 2.13
N ALA A 33 -4.74 4.83 1.76
CA ALA A 33 -3.70 4.42 2.70
C ALA A 33 -3.41 5.55 3.70
N PRO A 34 -3.45 5.30 5.03
CA PRO A 34 -3.09 6.29 6.05
C PRO A 34 -1.59 6.62 6.00
N VAL A 35 -1.23 7.79 6.50
CA VAL A 35 0.16 8.24 6.63
C VAL A 35 0.56 8.31 8.10
N PHE A 36 1.56 7.54 8.48
CA PHE A 36 2.23 7.63 9.77
C PHE A 36 3.34 8.69 9.72
N ASP A 37 3.17 9.76 10.50
CA ASP A 37 4.22 10.76 10.72
C ASP A 37 4.83 10.57 12.11
N ILE A 38 6.02 9.99 12.17
CA ILE A 38 6.76 9.69 13.39
C ILE A 38 6.99 10.94 14.27
N ARG A 39 7.03 12.14 13.66
CA ARG A 39 7.23 13.40 14.39
C ARG A 39 6.12 13.69 15.38
N LYS A 40 4.90 13.20 15.15
CA LYS A 40 3.76 13.38 16.06
C LYS A 40 3.93 12.62 17.38
N ILE A 41 4.84 11.63 17.41
CA ILE A 41 5.10 10.76 18.57
C ILE A 41 6.45 11.08 19.19
N ALA A 42 7.51 11.20 18.39
CA ALA A 42 8.89 11.28 18.87
C ALA A 42 9.62 12.58 18.47
N GLY A 43 8.94 13.55 17.86
CA GLY A 43 9.57 14.77 17.35
C GLY A 43 10.50 14.49 16.17
N MET A 44 11.58 15.27 16.07
CA MET A 44 12.57 15.08 14.99
C MET A 44 13.43 13.85 15.27
N THR A 45 13.41 12.89 14.33
CA THR A 45 14.13 11.62 14.42
C THR A 45 14.82 11.32 13.09
N ASP A 46 15.53 10.19 13.03
CA ASP A 46 16.11 9.59 11.81
C ASP A 46 15.07 8.83 10.95
N LEU A 47 13.77 8.93 11.27
CA LEU A 47 12.63 8.27 10.63
C LEU A 47 12.57 6.73 10.84
N LEU A 48 13.42 6.17 11.69
CA LEU A 48 13.44 4.73 11.96
C LEU A 48 12.46 4.34 13.08
N ILE A 49 11.80 3.21 12.90
CA ILE A 49 10.93 2.61 13.93
C ILE A 49 11.78 1.69 14.81
N GLY A 50 12.57 2.30 15.71
CA GLY A 50 13.55 1.59 16.52
C GLY A 50 13.07 1.12 17.90
N THR A 51 11.83 1.46 18.30
CA THR A 51 11.30 1.11 19.63
C THR A 51 9.93 0.45 19.54
N GLY A 52 9.60 -0.33 20.60
CA GLY A 52 8.27 -0.95 20.70
C GLY A 52 7.13 0.07 20.81
N GLU A 53 7.38 1.26 21.36
CA GLU A 53 6.41 2.35 21.41
C GLU A 53 6.09 2.89 20.01
N LEU A 54 7.11 3.16 19.21
CA LEU A 54 6.95 3.58 17.82
C LEU A 54 6.27 2.50 16.96
N GLY A 55 6.60 1.22 17.21
CA GLY A 55 5.92 0.09 16.55
C GLY A 55 4.42 0.02 16.89
N LYS A 56 4.05 0.26 18.15
CA LYS A 56 2.63 0.33 18.56
C LYS A 56 1.91 1.52 17.91
N ALA A 57 2.56 2.68 17.85
CA ALA A 57 1.99 3.87 17.21
C ALA A 57 1.82 3.67 15.71
N LEU A 58 2.77 3.02 15.04
CA LEU A 58 2.65 2.63 13.63
C LEU A 58 1.49 1.66 13.41
N SER A 59 1.37 0.63 14.26
CA SER A 59 0.27 -0.34 14.22
C SER A 59 -1.08 0.33 14.43
N ALA A 60 -1.18 1.28 15.36
CA ALA A 60 -2.39 2.07 15.56
C ALA A 60 -2.74 2.93 14.34
N SER A 61 -1.73 3.49 13.66
CA SER A 61 -1.94 4.26 12.42
C SER A 61 -2.35 3.38 11.25
N LEU A 62 -1.86 2.13 11.17
CA LEU A 62 -2.30 1.14 10.19
C LEU A 62 -3.78 0.80 10.44
N GLY A 63 -4.20 0.57 11.68
CA GLY A 63 -5.55 0.14 12.02
C GLY A 63 -5.97 -1.11 11.25
N GLU A 64 -7.14 -1.08 10.63
CA GLU A 64 -7.70 -2.16 9.80
C GLU A 64 -7.21 -2.10 8.33
N ASN A 65 -6.34 -1.15 7.98
CA ASN A 65 -5.87 -0.99 6.60
C ASN A 65 -4.82 -2.05 6.26
N ALA A 66 -4.71 -2.36 4.97
CA ALA A 66 -3.69 -3.28 4.46
C ALA A 66 -2.32 -2.61 4.28
N VAL A 67 -2.29 -1.28 4.21
CA VAL A 67 -1.09 -0.48 3.91
C VAL A 67 -1.09 0.77 4.78
N VAL A 68 0.07 1.14 5.30
CA VAL A 68 0.35 2.43 5.91
C VAL A 68 1.59 3.04 5.27
N LEU A 69 1.52 4.31 4.93
CA LEU A 69 2.67 5.06 4.42
C LEU A 69 3.49 5.61 5.59
N LEU A 70 4.80 5.56 5.47
CA LEU A 70 5.75 6.14 6.43
C LEU A 70 6.26 7.45 5.84
N ARG A 71 5.94 8.58 6.45
CA ARG A 71 6.30 9.90 5.91
C ARG A 71 7.78 10.00 5.55
N GLY A 72 8.07 10.22 4.26
CA GLY A 72 9.43 10.40 3.74
C GLY A 72 10.34 9.17 3.85
N HIS A 73 9.75 7.97 4.06
CA HIS A 73 10.54 6.75 4.27
C HIS A 73 10.11 5.63 3.32
N GLY A 74 8.81 5.34 3.26
CA GLY A 74 8.29 4.24 2.45
C GLY A 74 6.90 3.82 2.87
N ASN A 75 6.65 2.53 2.90
CA ASN A 75 5.37 1.95 3.33
C ASN A 75 5.55 0.61 4.04
N ALA A 76 4.59 0.26 4.88
CA ALA A 76 4.42 -1.08 5.43
C ALA A 76 3.11 -1.68 4.90
N VAL A 77 3.17 -2.95 4.50
CA VAL A 77 2.06 -3.71 3.93
C VAL A 77 1.84 -4.96 4.75
N VAL A 78 0.57 -5.27 5.06
CA VAL A 78 0.20 -6.48 5.79
C VAL A 78 -0.70 -7.40 4.96
N GLY A 79 -0.71 -8.66 5.33
CA GLY A 79 -1.54 -9.70 4.73
C GLY A 79 -1.51 -10.96 5.58
N GLU A 80 -2.47 -11.84 5.36
CA GLU A 80 -2.64 -13.10 6.11
C GLU A 80 -1.65 -14.16 5.64
N THR A 81 -1.28 -14.15 4.35
CA THR A 81 -0.32 -15.08 3.76
C THR A 81 0.84 -14.34 3.10
N LEU A 82 1.97 -15.06 2.86
CA LEU A 82 3.11 -14.52 2.13
C LEU A 82 2.71 -14.07 0.72
N GLN A 83 1.92 -14.88 0.03
CA GLN A 83 1.43 -14.57 -1.31
C GLN A 83 0.61 -13.28 -1.33
N GLN A 84 -0.30 -13.13 -0.38
CA GLN A 84 -1.16 -11.94 -0.28
C GLN A 84 -0.35 -10.69 0.03
N VAL A 85 0.60 -10.74 0.97
CA VAL A 85 1.38 -9.56 1.34
C VAL A 85 2.31 -9.11 0.20
N VAL A 86 2.90 -10.04 -0.55
CA VAL A 86 3.70 -9.74 -1.75
C VAL A 86 2.82 -9.16 -2.84
N TYR A 87 1.65 -9.76 -3.08
CA TYR A 87 0.66 -9.22 -4.02
C TYR A 87 0.30 -7.78 -3.69
N ARG A 88 -0.11 -7.51 -2.46
CA ARG A 88 -0.46 -6.15 -1.99
C ARG A 88 0.70 -5.17 -2.14
N ALA A 89 1.94 -5.57 -1.83
CA ALA A 89 3.10 -4.69 -1.98
C ALA A 89 3.33 -4.27 -3.44
N ILE A 90 3.28 -5.23 -4.38
CA ILE A 90 3.47 -4.97 -5.81
C ILE A 90 2.30 -4.14 -6.37
N GLN A 91 1.05 -4.47 -5.98
CA GLN A 91 -0.11 -3.71 -6.45
C GLN A 91 -0.16 -2.29 -5.87
N THR A 92 0.36 -2.07 -4.66
CA THR A 92 0.49 -0.73 -4.08
C THR A 92 1.43 0.13 -4.92
N GLU A 93 2.60 -0.40 -5.31
CA GLU A 93 3.55 0.31 -6.20
C GLU A 93 2.90 0.59 -7.58
N LEU A 94 2.24 -0.42 -8.17
CA LEU A 94 1.57 -0.25 -9.45
C LEU A 94 0.47 0.83 -9.37
N ASN A 95 -0.36 0.79 -8.31
CA ASN A 95 -1.42 1.77 -8.10
C ASN A 95 -0.87 3.19 -7.95
N ALA A 96 0.18 3.36 -7.16
CA ALA A 96 0.82 4.66 -6.97
C ALA A 96 1.32 5.23 -8.30
N ARG A 97 1.96 4.39 -9.12
CA ARG A 97 2.42 4.79 -10.46
C ARG A 97 1.27 5.17 -11.38
N LEU A 98 0.21 4.36 -11.42
CA LEU A 98 -0.99 4.65 -12.22
C LEU A 98 -1.68 5.94 -11.76
N GLN A 99 -1.80 6.16 -10.47
CA GLN A 99 -2.38 7.38 -9.91
C GLN A 99 -1.54 8.61 -10.29
N LEU A 100 -0.20 8.57 -10.17
CA LEU A 100 0.67 9.66 -10.61
C LEU A 100 0.54 9.92 -12.11
N GLN A 101 0.49 8.88 -12.94
CA GLN A 101 0.29 9.04 -14.38
C GLN A 101 -1.07 9.66 -14.70
N ALA A 102 -2.14 9.24 -14.02
CA ALA A 102 -3.46 9.81 -14.19
C ALA A 102 -3.52 11.30 -13.79
N MET A 103 -2.77 11.69 -12.74
CA MET A 103 -2.66 13.10 -12.31
C MET A 103 -1.95 13.99 -13.33
N MET A 104 -1.22 13.41 -14.28
CA MET A 104 -0.58 14.15 -15.40
C MET A 104 -1.51 14.38 -16.59
N LEU A 105 -2.68 13.73 -16.60
CA LEU A 105 -3.70 13.90 -17.63
C LEU A 105 -4.62 15.07 -17.24
N ASP A 106 -5.22 15.69 -18.25
CA ASP A 106 -6.19 16.78 -18.01
C ASP A 106 -7.51 16.23 -17.42
N GLY A 107 -8.03 16.93 -16.44
CA GLY A 107 -9.33 16.65 -15.84
C GLY A 107 -9.25 16.00 -14.44
N PRO A 108 -10.39 15.87 -13.75
CA PRO A 108 -10.46 15.30 -12.41
C PRO A 108 -10.25 13.78 -12.45
N LEU A 109 -9.56 13.24 -11.45
CA LEU A 109 -9.43 11.79 -11.28
C LEU A 109 -10.74 11.18 -10.76
N ILE A 110 -11.10 10.04 -11.32
CA ILE A 110 -12.20 9.22 -10.84
C ILE A 110 -11.59 8.01 -10.12
N TYR A 111 -11.72 8.00 -8.79
CA TYR A 111 -11.24 6.92 -7.95
C TYR A 111 -12.28 5.81 -7.84
N MET A 112 -11.84 4.62 -7.45
CA MET A 112 -12.75 3.54 -7.11
C MET A 112 -13.61 3.92 -5.90
N ALA A 113 -14.93 3.80 -6.03
CA ALA A 113 -15.84 4.04 -4.91
C ALA A 113 -15.66 2.98 -3.81
N PRO A 114 -15.87 3.33 -2.53
CA PRO A 114 -15.75 2.37 -1.43
C PRO A 114 -16.61 1.11 -1.60
N GLU A 115 -17.81 1.25 -2.18
CA GLU A 115 -18.73 0.15 -2.44
C GLU A 115 -18.20 -0.78 -3.55
N GLU A 116 -17.54 -0.24 -4.57
CA GLU A 116 -16.86 -1.03 -5.61
C GLU A 116 -15.68 -1.78 -5.01
N ALA A 117 -14.86 -1.09 -4.23
CA ALA A 117 -13.72 -1.67 -3.53
C ALA A 117 -14.15 -2.81 -2.59
N ALA A 118 -15.25 -2.64 -1.85
CA ALA A 118 -15.80 -3.69 -0.99
C ALA A 118 -16.20 -4.95 -1.77
N LYS A 119 -16.84 -4.79 -2.95
CA LYS A 119 -17.20 -5.92 -3.83
C LYS A 119 -15.98 -6.65 -4.37
N VAL A 120 -14.91 -5.91 -4.72
CA VAL A 120 -13.65 -6.51 -5.18
C VAL A 120 -12.97 -7.24 -4.03
N ASN A 121 -12.85 -6.60 -2.85
CA ASN A 121 -12.19 -7.18 -1.67
C ASN A 121 -12.89 -8.45 -1.19
N ALA A 122 -14.22 -8.54 -1.28
CA ALA A 122 -14.97 -9.76 -0.93
C ALA A 122 -14.56 -10.98 -1.78
N ARG A 123 -13.93 -10.80 -2.94
CA ARG A 123 -13.43 -11.85 -3.83
C ARG A 123 -11.91 -12.00 -3.79
N SER A 124 -11.22 -11.18 -3.00
CA SER A 124 -9.75 -11.05 -2.99
C SER A 124 -9.16 -11.52 -1.66
N GLY A 125 -9.73 -12.57 -1.07
CA GLY A 125 -9.19 -13.22 0.11
C GLY A 125 -7.77 -13.80 -0.12
N PRO A 126 -7.10 -14.28 0.93
CA PRO A 126 -5.71 -14.77 0.85
C PRO A 126 -5.54 -15.92 -0.17
N ASP A 127 -6.57 -16.74 -0.37
CA ASP A 127 -6.58 -17.89 -1.29
C ASP A 127 -7.21 -17.55 -2.66
N ALA A 128 -7.40 -16.27 -2.95
CA ALA A 128 -8.00 -15.86 -4.23
C ALA A 128 -7.16 -16.33 -5.43
N THR A 129 -7.82 -16.89 -6.43
CA THR A 129 -7.18 -17.45 -7.65
C THR A 129 -6.22 -16.46 -8.31
N GLN A 130 -6.55 -15.17 -8.35
CA GLN A 130 -5.66 -14.16 -8.94
C GLN A 130 -4.35 -14.02 -8.15
N ILE A 131 -4.36 -14.13 -6.81
CA ILE A 131 -3.16 -14.06 -5.97
C ILE A 131 -2.28 -15.27 -6.27
N GLY A 132 -2.84 -16.48 -6.26
CA GLY A 132 -2.11 -17.71 -6.56
C GLY A 132 -1.48 -17.71 -7.95
N ARG A 133 -2.24 -17.34 -8.99
CA ARG A 133 -1.72 -17.28 -10.38
C ARG A 133 -0.58 -16.26 -10.52
N THR A 134 -0.72 -15.09 -9.91
CA THR A 134 0.29 -14.04 -9.97
C THR A 134 1.54 -14.44 -9.20
N TRP A 135 1.38 -15.09 -8.06
CA TRP A 135 2.47 -15.64 -7.25
C TRP A 135 3.32 -16.65 -8.04
N GLU A 136 2.68 -17.63 -8.72
CA GLU A 136 3.40 -18.61 -9.53
C GLU A 136 4.18 -17.95 -10.68
N LEU A 137 3.57 -16.96 -11.36
CA LEU A 137 4.25 -16.18 -12.39
C LEU A 137 5.48 -15.44 -11.86
N TRP A 138 5.39 -14.80 -10.68
CA TRP A 138 6.50 -14.08 -10.09
C TRP A 138 7.62 -15.01 -9.62
N LYS A 139 7.29 -16.15 -9.04
CA LYS A 139 8.27 -17.19 -8.71
C LYS A 139 9.05 -17.67 -9.94
N GLU A 140 8.34 -17.93 -11.03
CA GLU A 140 8.97 -18.36 -12.27
C GLU A 140 9.91 -17.29 -12.84
N ARG A 141 9.50 -16.03 -12.83
CA ARG A 141 10.35 -14.91 -13.26
C ARG A 141 11.60 -14.74 -12.38
N SER A 142 11.46 -14.86 -11.07
CA SER A 142 12.56 -14.74 -10.12
C SER A 142 13.62 -15.85 -10.25
N ARG A 143 13.23 -17.04 -10.74
CA ARG A 143 14.16 -18.15 -10.99
C ARG A 143 14.98 -17.98 -12.27
N ARG A 144 14.57 -17.09 -13.16
CA ARG A 144 15.24 -16.84 -14.46
C ARG A 144 16.22 -15.68 -14.44
N GLN A 145 16.28 -14.94 -13.32
CA GLN A 145 17.23 -13.87 -13.06
C GLN A 145 18.47 -14.38 -12.28
#